data_3391d8299b2b5894608505a9659a064c
#
_entry.id   3391d8299b2b5894608505a9659a064c
#
_cell.length_a   1.000
_cell.length_b   1.000
_cell.length_c   1.000
_cell.angle_alpha   90.00
_cell.angle_beta   90.00
_cell.angle_gamma   90.00
#
_symmetry.space_group_name_H-M   'P 1'
#
loop_
_entity.id
_entity.type
_entity.pdbx_description
1 polymer ?
#
loop_
_entity_poly.entity_id
_entity_poly.type
_entity_poly.pdbx_seq_one_letter_code
_entity_poly.pdbx_strand_id
1 'polypeptide(L)'
;YLYRIIVLILFNHLLLISLSAQTKEEIAPLRIPLLLSGNFGELRATHFHSGVDLKTKGIVGLPVLCVKDGKVARVKVSAVGYGNALYIEHPDGTTTVYGHLQKFNREVTEVVRRIQYAKESFEIDENLSDYQLTFRKGDTIAYSGNTGSSGGPHLHFEYRNTATEHTLNPLHYLKIRDHIAPRIRALYIYGIDQQGRVGVIRRCEVKNLGDNKCMVAKAQLPAGKIGIGLYITDAMNGSWNKLGVYRLQLRVNDRERFRLTVDSAAFDQGNLINGLKDFRLYRDRRETVYRCFGRHLSSLMGVQLEEGGSILLQQGETVELEVTAADIYGNETQLNFQLTGGVAKREKAGPVLTAGQPHWLKARSYSLQLGEKSLFHSVDPLQQIDSAGCFITSYEEEPLYQKARLHVAGNFGEKVILCRISDKGKREALVTQRDSAGLYSFVSLLGKYTVAEDTCPPVIEYLGVIEGRIKFKIQDEFSGIQSYRGEVNGRWCLFEYDAKSKILSCRKSEPAFVRGHLNQIVLKVTDRVGNCTEKKLSLKI
;
A
#
# COMPACT_ATOMS: atom_id res chain seq x y z
N TYR A 1 59.41 29.08 -9.25
CA TYR A 1 59.26 28.40 -7.96
C TYR A 1 57.80 28.49 -7.47
N LEU A 2 57.18 29.64 -7.55
CA LEU A 2 55.77 29.85 -7.10
C LEU A 2 54.75 29.00 -7.89
N TYR A 3 54.94 28.88 -9.19
CA TYR A 3 54.08 28.07 -10.08
C TYR A 3 54.12 26.55 -9.77
N ARG A 4 55.29 26.03 -9.39
CA ARG A 4 55.43 24.63 -8.95
C ARG A 4 54.78 24.32 -7.61
N ILE A 5 54.75 25.29 -6.69
CA ILE A 5 54.10 25.17 -5.38
C ILE A 5 52.59 25.20 -5.54
N ILE A 6 52.03 26.07 -6.38
CA ILE A 6 50.59 26.13 -6.67
C ILE A 6 50.07 24.86 -7.34
N VAL A 7 50.82 24.30 -8.29
CA VAL A 7 50.47 23.03 -8.95
C VAL A 7 50.52 21.85 -7.95
N LEU A 8 51.49 21.83 -7.03
CA LEU A 8 51.55 20.78 -5.99
C LEU A 8 50.41 20.90 -4.98
N ILE A 9 49.98 22.11 -4.59
CA ILE A 9 48.84 22.34 -3.68
C ILE A 9 47.53 21.97 -4.35
N LEU A 10 47.34 22.31 -5.62
CA LEU A 10 46.15 21.90 -6.39
C LEU A 10 46.11 20.39 -6.63
N PHE A 11 47.25 19.73 -6.88
CA PHE A 11 47.32 18.28 -7.05
C PHE A 11 47.05 17.52 -5.73
N ASN A 12 47.54 18.03 -4.59
CA ASN A 12 47.20 17.48 -3.28
C ASN A 12 45.74 17.72 -2.86
N HIS A 13 45.12 18.88 -3.23
CA HIS A 13 43.68 19.08 -3.01
C HIS A 13 42.82 18.20 -3.93
N LEU A 14 43.19 17.96 -5.17
CA LEU A 14 42.53 16.99 -6.05
C LEU A 14 42.68 15.54 -5.53
N LEU A 15 43.85 15.17 -5.00
CA LEU A 15 44.03 13.85 -4.38
C LEU A 15 43.24 13.68 -3.07
N LEU A 16 43.13 14.72 -2.25
CA LEU A 16 42.33 14.71 -1.04
C LEU A 16 40.82 14.66 -1.32
N ILE A 17 40.36 15.29 -2.41
CA ILE A 17 38.96 15.21 -2.85
C ILE A 17 38.67 13.82 -3.46
N SER A 18 39.63 13.19 -4.12
CA SER A 18 39.47 11.82 -4.66
C SER A 18 39.58 10.72 -3.59
N LEU A 19 40.18 11.01 -2.41
CA LEU A 19 40.23 10.06 -1.28
C LEU A 19 38.99 10.07 -0.38
N SER A 20 38.11 11.07 -0.49
CA SER A 20 36.90 11.15 0.35
C SER A 20 35.65 10.51 -0.27
N ALA A 21 35.73 10.05 -1.51
CA ALA A 21 34.64 9.36 -2.24
C ALA A 21 34.88 7.85 -2.37
N GLN A 22 35.46 7.18 -1.38
CA GLN A 22 35.14 5.78 -1.17
C GLN A 22 33.69 5.71 -0.65
N THR A 23 32.74 5.68 -1.55
CA THR A 23 31.40 5.18 -1.25
C THR A 23 31.59 3.79 -0.67
N LYS A 24 31.53 3.67 0.66
CA LYS A 24 31.57 2.36 1.34
C LYS A 24 30.45 1.54 0.70
N GLU A 25 30.84 0.56 -0.10
CA GLU A 25 29.91 -0.28 -0.85
C GLU A 25 28.83 -0.84 0.09
N GLU A 26 27.57 -0.57 -0.24
CA GLU A 26 26.46 -1.05 0.58
C GLU A 26 26.39 -2.57 0.51
N ILE A 27 25.95 -3.21 1.59
CA ILE A 27 25.73 -4.65 1.61
C ILE A 27 24.25 -4.98 1.47
N ALA A 28 23.98 -6.18 1.00
CA ALA A 28 22.62 -6.71 0.99
C ALA A 28 22.09 -6.93 2.41
N PRO A 29 20.80 -6.67 2.69
CA PRO A 29 20.20 -6.92 4.00
C PRO A 29 20.06 -8.41 4.34
N LEU A 30 20.28 -9.31 3.38
CA LEU A 30 20.26 -10.77 3.54
C LEU A 30 21.51 -11.40 2.92
N ARG A 31 22.06 -12.45 3.55
CA ARG A 31 23.22 -13.22 3.04
C ARG A 31 22.81 -14.34 2.07
N ILE A 32 21.83 -14.09 1.22
CA ILE A 32 21.39 -15.02 0.17
C ILE A 32 21.25 -14.25 -1.15
N PRO A 33 21.23 -14.92 -2.30
CA PRO A 33 20.92 -14.25 -3.58
C PRO A 33 19.57 -13.53 -3.46
N LEU A 34 19.57 -12.22 -3.81
CA LEU A 34 18.39 -11.40 -3.71
C LEU A 34 17.44 -11.68 -4.87
N LEU A 35 16.23 -12.10 -4.55
CA LEU A 35 15.11 -12.26 -5.48
C LEU A 35 13.91 -11.50 -4.96
N LEU A 36 13.17 -10.84 -5.84
CA LEU A 36 12.00 -10.06 -5.47
C LEU A 36 10.72 -10.91 -5.52
N SER A 37 9.84 -10.68 -4.55
CA SER A 37 8.42 -11.04 -4.62
C SER A 37 7.52 -9.83 -4.87
N GLY A 38 8.03 -8.61 -4.70
CA GLY A 38 7.43 -7.33 -5.03
C GLY A 38 8.50 -6.27 -5.19
N ASN A 39 8.36 -5.37 -6.18
CA ASN A 39 9.28 -4.27 -6.41
C ASN A 39 8.73 -2.93 -5.91
N PHE A 40 9.59 -1.91 -5.87
CA PHE A 40 9.25 -0.56 -5.45
C PHE A 40 8.22 0.07 -6.38
N GLY A 41 7.24 0.79 -5.82
CA GLY A 41 6.19 1.48 -6.57
C GLY A 41 5.14 0.56 -7.21
N GLU A 42 5.20 -0.76 -6.99
CA GLU A 42 4.17 -1.69 -7.46
C GLU A 42 2.78 -1.25 -7.00
N LEU A 43 1.82 -1.26 -7.93
CA LEU A 43 0.44 -0.82 -7.67
C LEU A 43 -0.33 -1.89 -6.88
N ARG A 44 -0.34 -1.78 -5.55
CA ARG A 44 -1.09 -2.67 -4.65
C ARG A 44 -2.60 -2.33 -4.68
N ALA A 45 -3.39 -3.01 -3.87
CA ALA A 45 -4.84 -2.78 -3.82
C ALA A 45 -5.19 -1.32 -3.45
N THR A 46 -4.53 -0.74 -2.44
CA THR A 46 -4.87 0.55 -1.84
C THR A 46 -3.71 1.55 -1.74
N HIS A 47 -2.48 1.16 -2.09
CA HIS A 47 -1.28 1.99 -1.93
C HIS A 47 -0.18 1.56 -2.90
N PHE A 48 0.81 2.43 -3.10
CA PHE A 48 2.08 2.09 -3.77
C PHE A 48 2.95 1.28 -2.83
N HIS A 49 3.64 0.27 -3.35
CA HIS A 49 4.61 -0.47 -2.55
C HIS A 49 5.81 0.41 -2.21
N SER A 50 6.01 0.68 -0.93
CA SER A 50 6.99 1.64 -0.41
C SER A 50 8.44 1.13 -0.35
N GLY A 51 8.66 -0.13 -0.69
CA GLY A 51 9.96 -0.78 -0.65
C GLY A 51 10.09 -1.91 -1.65
N VAL A 52 10.93 -2.87 -1.33
CA VAL A 52 11.04 -4.14 -2.05
C VAL A 52 10.76 -5.31 -1.09
N ASP A 53 10.12 -6.35 -1.61
CA ASP A 53 9.88 -7.59 -0.87
C ASP A 53 10.94 -8.61 -1.30
N LEU A 54 11.92 -8.87 -0.44
CA LEU A 54 13.02 -9.79 -0.67
C LEU A 54 12.64 -11.20 -0.22
N LYS A 55 12.67 -12.15 -1.15
CA LYS A 55 12.36 -13.56 -0.86
C LYS A 55 13.33 -14.16 0.15
N THR A 56 12.78 -14.92 1.11
CA THR A 56 13.55 -15.65 2.13
C THR A 56 13.47 -17.17 1.93
N LYS A 57 13.32 -17.62 0.68
CA LYS A 57 13.16 -19.06 0.33
C LYS A 57 11.95 -19.72 1.00
N GLY A 58 10.93 -18.94 1.38
CA GLY A 58 9.72 -19.43 2.07
C GLY A 58 9.92 -19.74 3.56
N ILE A 59 11.06 -19.37 4.16
CA ILE A 59 11.36 -19.61 5.57
C ILE A 59 11.45 -18.30 6.36
N VAL A 60 11.26 -18.39 7.66
CA VAL A 60 11.49 -17.32 8.63
C VAL A 60 12.82 -17.55 9.36
N GLY A 61 13.35 -16.52 10.02
CA GLY A 61 14.53 -16.65 10.90
C GLY A 61 15.89 -16.44 10.22
N LEU A 62 15.93 -16.01 8.95
CA LEU A 62 17.19 -15.61 8.32
C LEU A 62 17.73 -14.33 8.99
N PRO A 63 19.04 -14.25 9.31
CA PRO A 63 19.65 -13.03 9.83
C PRO A 63 19.42 -11.85 8.87
N VAL A 64 18.91 -10.74 9.41
CA VAL A 64 18.75 -9.46 8.71
C VAL A 64 19.88 -8.55 9.15
N LEU A 65 20.60 -7.99 8.18
CA LEU A 65 21.81 -7.21 8.39
C LEU A 65 21.55 -5.72 8.28
N CYS A 66 22.24 -4.94 9.10
CA CYS A 66 22.37 -3.51 8.95
C CYS A 66 23.17 -3.21 7.67
N VAL A 67 22.57 -2.53 6.70
CA VAL A 67 23.20 -2.32 5.38
C VAL A 67 24.28 -1.24 5.39
N LYS A 68 24.22 -0.31 6.34
CA LYS A 68 25.18 0.79 6.60
C LYS A 68 25.31 0.99 8.11
N ASP A 69 26.39 1.65 8.55
CA ASP A 69 26.49 2.13 9.93
C ASP A 69 25.31 3.06 10.25
N GLY A 70 24.70 2.91 11.42
CA GLY A 70 23.55 3.74 11.78
C GLY A 70 23.05 3.55 13.20
N LYS A 71 22.05 4.34 13.59
CA LYS A 71 21.36 4.27 14.88
C LYS A 71 19.90 3.90 14.71
N VAL A 72 19.37 3.14 15.63
CA VAL A 72 17.94 2.84 15.67
C VAL A 72 17.17 4.11 16.00
N ALA A 73 16.38 4.58 15.04
CA ALA A 73 15.53 5.76 15.24
C ALA A 73 14.14 5.38 15.76
N ARG A 74 13.58 4.28 15.27
CA ARG A 74 12.19 3.89 15.58
C ARG A 74 12.03 2.38 15.57
N VAL A 75 11.15 1.89 16.40
CA VAL A 75 10.67 0.50 16.37
C VAL A 75 9.15 0.49 16.33
N LYS A 76 8.60 -0.44 15.55
CA LYS A 76 7.16 -0.69 15.51
C LYS A 76 6.89 -2.18 15.71
N VAL A 77 5.89 -2.47 16.56
CA VAL A 77 5.30 -3.80 16.73
C VAL A 77 3.81 -3.65 16.53
N SER A 78 3.25 -4.32 15.54
CA SER A 78 1.83 -4.24 15.21
C SER A 78 1.30 -5.57 14.69
N ALA A 79 0.03 -5.86 14.94
CA ALA A 79 -0.64 -7.03 14.38
C ALA A 79 -0.91 -6.91 12.87
N VAL A 80 -0.83 -5.69 12.31
CA VAL A 80 -1.11 -5.37 10.91
C VAL A 80 0.01 -4.52 10.28
N GLY A 81 -0.11 -4.20 8.99
CA GLY A 81 0.89 -3.39 8.26
C GLY A 81 2.26 -4.05 8.25
N TYR A 82 3.31 -3.33 8.63
CA TYR A 82 4.70 -3.83 8.66
C TYR A 82 4.96 -4.93 9.71
N GLY A 83 4.02 -5.18 10.63
CA GLY A 83 4.26 -6.11 11.74
C GLY A 83 5.36 -5.61 12.67
N ASN A 84 6.37 -6.44 12.92
CA ASN A 84 7.59 -6.01 13.59
C ASN A 84 8.48 -5.30 12.57
N ALA A 85 8.77 -4.01 12.82
CA ALA A 85 9.61 -3.20 11.95
C ALA A 85 10.66 -2.43 12.72
N LEU A 86 11.85 -2.29 12.12
CA LEU A 86 12.99 -1.56 12.65
C LEU A 86 13.40 -0.47 11.66
N TYR A 87 13.61 0.73 12.16
CA TYR A 87 14.04 1.90 11.39
C TYR A 87 15.43 2.32 11.84
N ILE A 88 16.37 2.41 10.91
CA ILE A 88 17.75 2.79 11.19
C ILE A 88 18.10 4.02 10.37
N GLU A 89 18.46 5.10 11.06
CA GLU A 89 18.99 6.32 10.45
C GLU A 89 20.49 6.18 10.21
N HIS A 90 20.92 6.65 9.04
CA HIS A 90 22.30 6.62 8.59
C HIS A 90 22.89 8.05 8.51
N PRO A 91 24.24 8.18 8.64
CA PRO A 91 24.90 9.49 8.59
C PRO A 91 24.74 10.26 7.28
N ASP A 92 24.37 9.58 6.19
CA ASP A 92 24.15 10.19 4.86
C ASP A 92 22.75 10.78 4.67
N GLY A 93 21.92 10.86 5.72
CA GLY A 93 20.57 11.40 5.67
C GLY A 93 19.54 10.43 5.09
N THR A 94 19.87 9.15 5.00
CA THR A 94 18.91 8.10 4.64
C THR A 94 18.46 7.32 5.88
N THR A 95 17.27 6.73 5.81
CA THR A 95 16.73 5.79 6.79
C THR A 95 16.38 4.49 6.11
N THR A 96 16.83 3.35 6.64
CA THR A 96 16.40 2.03 6.17
C THR A 96 15.33 1.46 7.09
N VAL A 97 14.33 0.80 6.48
CA VAL A 97 13.22 0.15 7.18
C VAL A 97 13.23 -1.34 6.86
N TYR A 98 13.15 -2.15 7.90
CA TYR A 98 13.11 -3.60 7.82
C TYR A 98 11.78 -4.08 8.40
N GLY A 99 10.89 -4.60 7.58
CA GLY A 99 9.53 -4.99 7.96
C GLY A 99 9.31 -6.50 7.97
N HIS A 100 8.16 -6.91 8.49
CA HIS A 100 7.69 -8.28 8.64
C HIS A 100 8.61 -9.19 9.45
N LEU A 101 9.43 -8.60 10.34
CA LEU A 101 10.44 -9.32 11.11
C LEU A 101 9.81 -10.36 12.06
N GLN A 102 10.44 -11.51 12.19
CA GLN A 102 10.05 -12.52 13.18
C GLN A 102 10.36 -12.03 14.61
N LYS A 103 11.56 -11.49 14.80
CA LYS A 103 12.07 -10.96 16.06
C LYS A 103 13.23 -10.00 15.80
N PHE A 104 13.46 -9.09 16.71
CA PHE A 104 14.65 -8.25 16.75
C PHE A 104 15.84 -9.03 17.33
N ASN A 105 17.04 -8.48 17.22
CA ASN A 105 18.20 -8.98 17.97
C ASN A 105 17.98 -8.79 19.48
N ARG A 106 18.92 -9.26 20.29
CA ARG A 106 18.79 -9.24 21.76
C ARG A 106 18.61 -7.82 22.30
N GLU A 107 19.47 -6.89 21.90
CA GLU A 107 19.51 -5.52 22.43
C GLU A 107 18.20 -4.77 22.15
N VAL A 108 17.74 -4.79 20.90
CA VAL A 108 16.45 -4.17 20.51
C VAL A 108 15.28 -4.86 21.21
N THR A 109 15.30 -6.21 21.33
CA THR A 109 14.23 -6.97 22.00
C THR A 109 14.10 -6.57 23.47
N GLU A 110 15.21 -6.37 24.20
CA GLU A 110 15.18 -5.96 25.61
C GLU A 110 14.52 -4.58 25.78
N VAL A 111 14.83 -3.62 24.91
CA VAL A 111 14.20 -2.29 24.91
C VAL A 111 12.70 -2.38 24.56
N VAL A 112 12.36 -3.08 23.48
CA VAL A 112 10.97 -3.28 23.05
C VAL A 112 10.13 -3.88 24.18
N ARG A 113 10.60 -4.94 24.83
CA ARG A 113 9.87 -5.57 25.93
C ARG A 113 9.69 -4.64 27.13
N ARG A 114 10.72 -3.86 27.49
CA ARG A 114 10.60 -2.85 28.56
C ARG A 114 9.50 -1.86 28.27
N ILE A 115 9.42 -1.36 27.03
CA ILE A 115 8.37 -0.42 26.59
C ILE A 115 6.99 -1.09 26.62
N GLN A 116 6.86 -2.32 26.10
CA GLN A 116 5.60 -3.06 26.09
C GLN A 116 5.06 -3.30 27.51
N TYR A 117 5.93 -3.66 28.45
CA TYR A 117 5.54 -3.82 29.86
C TYR A 117 5.20 -2.49 30.54
N ALA A 118 5.94 -1.42 30.27
CA ALA A 118 5.65 -0.09 30.82
C ALA A 118 4.32 0.47 30.32
N LYS A 119 3.95 0.17 29.06
CA LYS A 119 2.68 0.61 28.44
C LYS A 119 1.55 -0.41 28.57
N GLU A 120 1.80 -1.59 29.13
CA GLU A 120 0.87 -2.72 29.15
C GLU A 120 0.22 -2.95 27.76
N SER A 121 1.04 -2.93 26.69
CA SER A 121 0.58 -3.05 25.31
C SER A 121 1.49 -3.96 24.49
N PHE A 122 0.91 -4.83 23.67
CA PHE A 122 1.65 -5.56 22.64
C PHE A 122 2.10 -4.63 21.52
N GLU A 123 1.16 -3.81 21.03
CA GLU A 123 1.44 -2.89 19.94
C GLU A 123 2.14 -1.63 20.46
N ILE A 124 3.26 -1.30 19.83
CA ILE A 124 4.03 -0.08 20.10
C ILE A 124 4.52 0.53 18.80
N ASP A 125 4.69 1.84 18.80
CA ASP A 125 5.28 2.62 17.72
C ASP A 125 6.08 3.76 18.37
N GLU A 126 7.41 3.54 18.55
CA GLU A 126 8.22 4.35 19.45
C GLU A 126 9.50 4.84 18.79
N ASN A 127 9.80 6.11 19.01
CA ASN A 127 11.11 6.67 18.74
C ASN A 127 12.11 6.11 19.76
N LEU A 128 13.25 5.60 19.28
CA LEU A 128 14.29 5.01 20.10
C LEU A 128 15.60 5.82 20.08
N SER A 129 15.61 7.03 19.55
CA SER A 129 16.82 7.85 19.44
C SER A 129 17.54 8.07 20.78
N ASP A 130 16.80 8.16 21.89
CA ASP A 130 17.33 8.35 23.23
C ASP A 130 18.02 7.10 23.80
N TYR A 131 17.73 5.90 23.26
CA TYR A 131 18.35 4.64 23.71
C TYR A 131 19.75 4.43 23.14
N GLN A 132 20.20 5.26 22.17
CA GLN A 132 21.52 5.23 21.55
C GLN A 132 21.94 3.85 21.01
N LEU A 133 20.98 3.05 20.54
CA LEU A 133 21.24 1.76 19.93
C LEU A 133 21.89 1.98 18.55
N THR A 134 23.16 1.63 18.42
CA THR A 134 23.94 1.80 17.19
C THR A 134 24.37 0.45 16.62
N PHE A 135 24.38 0.32 15.30
CA PHE A 135 24.83 -0.86 14.60
C PHE A 135 25.82 -0.48 13.50
N ARG A 136 26.80 -1.35 13.30
CA ARG A 136 27.73 -1.26 12.18
C ARG A 136 27.16 -2.00 10.96
N LYS A 137 27.61 -1.62 9.81
CA LYS A 137 27.36 -2.35 8.57
C LYS A 137 27.72 -3.83 8.73
N GLY A 138 26.75 -4.73 8.48
CA GLY A 138 26.92 -6.18 8.58
C GLY A 138 26.51 -6.80 9.91
N ASP A 139 26.19 -5.98 10.92
CA ASP A 139 25.64 -6.48 12.18
C ASP A 139 24.27 -7.09 11.97
N THR A 140 23.98 -8.18 12.69
CA THR A 140 22.65 -8.77 12.71
C THR A 140 21.73 -7.96 13.62
N ILE A 141 20.74 -7.29 13.03
CA ILE A 141 19.79 -6.41 13.73
C ILE A 141 18.46 -7.10 14.08
N ALA A 142 18.09 -8.10 13.27
CA ALA A 142 16.82 -8.81 13.39
C ALA A 142 16.86 -10.14 12.62
N TYR A 143 15.71 -10.81 12.59
CA TYR A 143 15.50 -12.04 11.81
C TYR A 143 14.25 -11.92 10.95
N SER A 144 14.35 -12.37 9.68
CA SER A 144 13.25 -12.32 8.72
C SER A 144 12.03 -13.10 9.19
N GLY A 145 10.85 -12.66 8.81
CA GLY A 145 9.62 -13.24 9.33
C GLY A 145 8.45 -13.19 8.37
N ASN A 146 7.26 -13.14 8.98
CA ASN A 146 5.98 -13.05 8.30
C ASN A 146 4.95 -12.33 9.18
N THR A 147 5.36 -11.35 10.01
CA THR A 147 4.46 -10.61 10.91
C THR A 147 3.68 -9.51 10.16
N GLY A 148 2.60 -9.00 10.75
CA GLY A 148 1.77 -7.97 10.15
C GLY A 148 0.99 -8.44 8.92
N SER A 149 0.74 -7.57 7.95
CA SER A 149 -0.08 -7.85 6.75
C SER A 149 0.67 -8.59 5.63
N SER A 150 1.63 -9.44 5.96
CA SER A 150 2.42 -10.23 5.01
C SER A 150 1.68 -11.48 4.54
N GLY A 151 1.71 -11.78 3.24
CA GLY A 151 1.10 -12.98 2.65
C GLY A 151 1.95 -14.26 2.74
N GLY A 152 3.21 -14.16 3.15
CA GLY A 152 4.16 -15.27 3.27
C GLY A 152 5.54 -14.78 3.71
N PRO A 153 6.47 -15.68 4.11
CA PRO A 153 7.80 -15.29 4.59
C PRO A 153 8.60 -14.49 3.55
N HIS A 154 8.99 -13.26 3.90
CA HIS A 154 9.86 -12.38 3.12
C HIS A 154 10.43 -11.28 4.04
N LEU A 155 11.38 -10.51 3.54
CA LEU A 155 11.83 -9.27 4.16
C LEU A 155 11.31 -8.10 3.33
N HIS A 156 10.45 -7.27 3.92
CA HIS A 156 10.13 -5.96 3.36
C HIS A 156 11.26 -4.99 3.70
N PHE A 157 11.82 -4.31 2.70
CA PHE A 157 12.98 -3.46 2.86
C PHE A 157 12.78 -2.12 2.14
N GLU A 158 13.01 -1.00 2.86
CA GLU A 158 12.89 0.35 2.31
C GLU A 158 14.15 1.17 2.52
N TYR A 159 14.35 2.11 1.61
CA TYR A 159 15.13 3.32 1.81
C TYR A 159 14.18 4.52 1.91
N ARG A 160 14.50 5.45 2.81
CA ARG A 160 13.79 6.72 2.93
C ARG A 160 14.77 7.89 2.99
N ASN A 161 14.35 9.05 2.56
CA ASN A 161 14.98 10.30 2.96
C ASN A 161 14.56 10.58 4.40
N THR A 162 15.53 10.74 5.31
CA THR A 162 15.26 10.91 6.75
C THR A 162 14.43 12.15 7.05
N ALA A 163 14.69 13.27 6.33
CA ALA A 163 14.03 14.55 6.61
C ALA A 163 12.59 14.62 6.11
N THR A 164 12.29 13.98 4.96
CA THR A 164 10.96 14.07 4.32
C THR A 164 10.11 12.80 4.51
N GLU A 165 10.70 11.72 4.99
CA GLU A 165 10.08 10.38 5.05
C GLU A 165 9.68 9.81 3.66
N HIS A 166 10.00 10.50 2.55
CA HIS A 166 9.75 9.98 1.22
C HIS A 166 10.55 8.69 1.01
N THR A 167 9.88 7.67 0.51
CA THR A 167 10.54 6.41 0.17
C THR A 167 11.34 6.57 -1.13
N LEU A 168 12.52 5.97 -1.16
CA LEU A 168 13.44 5.96 -2.29
C LEU A 168 13.50 4.53 -2.84
N ASN A 169 13.65 4.39 -4.15
CA ASN A 169 13.69 3.05 -4.76
C ASN A 169 14.94 2.26 -4.30
N PRO A 170 14.79 1.19 -3.50
CA PRO A 170 15.92 0.43 -2.97
C PRO A 170 16.77 -0.25 -4.06
N LEU A 171 16.23 -0.41 -5.28
CA LEU A 171 16.94 -1.05 -6.38
C LEU A 171 18.08 -0.18 -6.95
N HIS A 172 18.14 1.11 -6.61
CA HIS A 172 19.32 1.94 -6.87
C HIS A 172 20.52 1.58 -5.99
N TYR A 173 20.28 0.95 -4.84
CA TYR A 173 21.29 0.63 -3.83
C TYR A 173 21.60 -0.88 -3.77
N LEU A 174 20.66 -1.74 -4.20
CA LEU A 174 20.81 -3.19 -4.15
C LEU A 174 21.37 -3.72 -5.48
N LYS A 175 22.41 -4.56 -5.40
CA LYS A 175 22.97 -5.23 -6.58
C LYS A 175 22.14 -6.46 -6.95
N ILE A 176 21.14 -6.27 -7.76
CA ILE A 176 20.30 -7.34 -8.33
C ILE A 176 20.53 -7.33 -9.85
N ARG A 177 20.60 -8.50 -10.49
CA ARG A 177 20.73 -8.63 -11.94
C ARG A 177 19.42 -9.11 -12.54
N ASP A 178 18.98 -8.42 -13.58
CA ASP A 178 17.82 -8.81 -14.36
C ASP A 178 18.03 -8.51 -15.85
N HIS A 179 17.45 -9.35 -16.71
CA HIS A 179 17.52 -9.25 -18.17
C HIS A 179 16.15 -9.50 -18.81
N ILE A 180 15.07 -9.48 -18.02
CA ILE A 180 13.71 -9.75 -18.51
C ILE A 180 13.00 -8.42 -18.68
N ALA A 181 12.68 -8.06 -19.93
CA ALA A 181 11.92 -6.85 -20.21
C ALA A 181 10.45 -6.97 -19.78
N PRO A 182 9.82 -5.87 -19.34
CA PRO A 182 8.39 -5.84 -19.05
C PRO A 182 7.54 -6.31 -20.22
N ARG A 183 6.39 -6.93 -19.95
CA ARG A 183 5.46 -7.43 -20.98
C ARG A 183 4.19 -6.58 -21.01
N ILE A 184 3.91 -5.95 -22.15
CA ILE A 184 2.65 -5.28 -22.44
C ILE A 184 1.63 -6.35 -22.84
N ARG A 185 0.61 -6.57 -22.00
CA ARG A 185 -0.38 -7.66 -22.13
C ARG A 185 -1.60 -7.24 -22.91
N ALA A 186 -2.09 -6.02 -22.70
CA ALA A 186 -3.24 -5.45 -23.39
C ALA A 186 -3.17 -3.93 -23.41
N LEU A 187 -3.77 -3.35 -24.45
CA LEU A 187 -4.03 -1.93 -24.57
C LEU A 187 -5.52 -1.69 -24.32
N TYR A 188 -5.83 -0.72 -23.46
CA TYR A 188 -7.17 -0.23 -23.19
C TYR A 188 -7.32 1.19 -23.71
N ILE A 189 -8.40 1.47 -24.42
CA ILE A 189 -8.74 2.79 -24.90
C ILE A 189 -9.99 3.24 -24.17
N TYR A 190 -9.91 4.43 -23.57
CA TYR A 190 -10.98 5.06 -22.80
C TYR A 190 -11.56 6.20 -23.61
N GLY A 191 -12.89 6.33 -23.64
CA GLY A 191 -13.56 7.54 -24.04
C GLY A 191 -13.70 8.48 -22.86
N ILE A 192 -13.52 9.78 -23.12
CA ILE A 192 -13.71 10.87 -22.16
C ILE A 192 -14.73 11.81 -22.76
N ASP A 193 -15.94 11.84 -22.21
CA ASP A 193 -17.00 12.70 -22.74
C ASP A 193 -16.81 14.19 -22.34
N GLN A 194 -17.63 15.08 -22.87
CA GLN A 194 -17.57 16.53 -22.59
C GLN A 194 -17.84 16.86 -21.13
N GLN A 195 -18.55 16.00 -20.42
CA GLN A 195 -18.79 16.13 -18.97
C GLN A 195 -17.67 15.54 -18.11
N GLY A 196 -16.66 14.91 -18.74
CA GLY A 196 -15.50 14.31 -18.04
C GLY A 196 -15.77 12.91 -17.47
N ARG A 197 -16.83 12.21 -17.92
CA ARG A 197 -17.00 10.79 -17.61
C ARG A 197 -15.99 9.96 -18.38
N VAL A 198 -15.48 8.92 -17.74
CA VAL A 198 -14.45 8.03 -18.30
C VAL A 198 -14.99 6.61 -18.39
N GLY A 199 -14.84 5.97 -19.55
CA GLY A 199 -15.24 4.58 -19.72
C GLY A 199 -14.38 3.85 -20.75
N VAL A 200 -14.16 2.55 -20.57
CA VAL A 200 -13.46 1.72 -21.56
C VAL A 200 -14.31 1.57 -22.81
N ILE A 201 -13.81 2.04 -23.96
CA ILE A 201 -14.47 1.90 -25.26
C ILE A 201 -13.89 0.75 -26.09
N ARG A 202 -12.65 0.34 -25.82
CA ARG A 202 -12.00 -0.78 -26.52
C ARG A 202 -10.88 -1.40 -25.70
N ARG A 203 -10.79 -2.74 -25.74
CA ARG A 203 -9.61 -3.52 -25.34
C ARG A 203 -8.98 -4.09 -26.60
N CYS A 204 -7.69 -3.88 -26.77
CA CYS A 204 -6.93 -4.38 -27.91
C CYS A 204 -5.92 -5.44 -27.43
N GLU A 205 -5.86 -6.53 -28.17
CA GLU A 205 -4.83 -7.57 -27.95
C GLU A 205 -3.49 -7.08 -28.48
N VAL A 206 -2.44 -7.32 -27.72
CA VAL A 206 -1.06 -6.98 -28.07
C VAL A 206 -0.36 -8.20 -28.65
N LYS A 207 0.16 -8.07 -29.88
CA LYS A 207 0.96 -9.12 -30.55
C LYS A 207 2.45 -8.84 -30.30
N ASN A 208 3.17 -9.84 -29.84
CA ASN A 208 4.62 -9.82 -29.71
C ASN A 208 5.26 -10.11 -31.08
N LEU A 209 6.19 -9.27 -31.50
CA LEU A 209 6.92 -9.40 -32.79
C LEU A 209 8.35 -9.97 -32.62
N GLY A 210 8.78 -10.27 -31.40
CA GLY A 210 10.17 -10.55 -31.07
C GLY A 210 10.96 -9.29 -30.69
N ASP A 211 12.18 -9.45 -30.20
CA ASP A 211 13.10 -8.38 -29.81
C ASP A 211 12.47 -7.27 -28.95
N ASN A 212 11.59 -7.65 -28.03
CA ASN A 212 10.82 -6.76 -27.16
C ASN A 212 9.97 -5.72 -27.92
N LYS A 213 9.59 -6.00 -29.16
CA LYS A 213 8.70 -5.17 -29.97
C LYS A 213 7.31 -5.77 -30.01
N CYS A 214 6.31 -4.92 -29.89
CA CYS A 214 4.91 -5.28 -29.91
C CYS A 214 4.13 -4.42 -30.89
N MET A 215 2.97 -4.93 -31.31
CA MET A 215 2.01 -4.19 -32.13
C MET A 215 0.59 -4.47 -31.71
N VAL A 216 -0.28 -3.53 -32.03
CA VAL A 216 -1.74 -3.66 -31.99
C VAL A 216 -2.29 -3.40 -33.38
N ALA A 217 -3.34 -4.13 -33.77
CA ALA A 217 -4.01 -3.88 -35.04
C ALA A 217 -4.55 -2.44 -35.09
N LYS A 218 -4.43 -1.79 -36.27
CA LYS A 218 -5.00 -0.46 -36.51
C LYS A 218 -6.46 -0.43 -36.06
N ALA A 219 -6.86 0.64 -35.41
CA ALA A 219 -8.20 0.77 -34.86
C ALA A 219 -8.83 2.09 -35.31
N GLN A 220 -10.06 2.00 -35.81
CA GLN A 220 -10.92 3.15 -35.98
C GLN A 220 -11.82 3.28 -34.75
N LEU A 221 -11.89 4.48 -34.18
CA LEU A 221 -12.61 4.82 -32.96
C LEU A 221 -13.54 6.00 -33.25
N PRO A 222 -14.62 6.19 -32.50
CA PRO A 222 -15.36 7.43 -32.55
C PRO A 222 -14.43 8.62 -32.31
N ALA A 223 -14.61 9.68 -33.09
CA ALA A 223 -13.92 10.95 -32.82
C ALA A 223 -14.32 11.49 -31.45
N GLY A 224 -13.38 12.14 -30.77
CA GLY A 224 -13.58 12.68 -29.43
C GLY A 224 -12.30 12.56 -28.57
N LYS A 225 -12.46 12.92 -27.32
CA LYS A 225 -11.34 12.84 -26.34
C LYS A 225 -11.16 11.40 -25.86
N ILE A 226 -9.94 10.90 -25.93
CA ILE A 226 -9.59 9.54 -25.50
C ILE A 226 -8.44 9.54 -24.50
N GLY A 227 -8.35 8.45 -23.74
CA GLY A 227 -7.22 8.13 -22.86
C GLY A 227 -6.67 6.73 -23.14
N ILE A 228 -5.41 6.52 -22.84
CA ILE A 228 -4.71 5.24 -23.03
C ILE A 228 -4.47 4.57 -21.68
N GLY A 229 -4.77 3.29 -21.59
CA GLY A 229 -4.43 2.44 -20.45
C GLY A 229 -3.69 1.19 -20.91
N LEU A 230 -2.74 0.73 -20.08
CA LEU A 230 -1.86 -0.35 -20.44
C LEU A 230 -1.83 -1.41 -19.33
N TYR A 231 -2.22 -2.63 -19.65
CA TYR A 231 -1.98 -3.77 -18.77
C TYR A 231 -0.56 -4.27 -19.00
N ILE A 232 0.31 -4.00 -18.03
CA ILE A 232 1.73 -4.35 -18.09
C ILE A 232 2.09 -5.16 -16.86
N THR A 233 2.96 -6.14 -17.05
CA THR A 233 3.57 -6.91 -15.97
C THR A 233 5.05 -7.01 -16.24
N ASP A 234 5.84 -6.87 -15.19
CA ASP A 234 7.25 -7.17 -15.22
C ASP A 234 7.54 -8.50 -14.52
N ALA A 235 8.76 -9.02 -14.68
CA ALA A 235 9.26 -10.23 -14.04
C ALA A 235 10.78 -10.10 -13.91
N MET A 236 11.40 -10.95 -13.09
CA MET A 236 12.85 -10.98 -12.98
C MET A 236 13.41 -12.39 -13.10
N ASN A 237 14.69 -12.51 -13.48
CA ASN A 237 15.37 -13.79 -13.51
C ASN A 237 15.33 -14.51 -12.16
N GLY A 238 14.95 -15.78 -12.15
CA GLY A 238 14.89 -16.61 -10.95
C GLY A 238 13.67 -16.37 -10.06
N SER A 239 12.73 -15.49 -10.44
CA SER A 239 11.46 -15.28 -9.74
C SER A 239 10.28 -15.38 -10.71
N TRP A 240 9.22 -16.06 -10.28
CA TRP A 240 7.95 -16.18 -11.02
C TRP A 240 6.93 -15.10 -10.66
N ASN A 241 7.26 -14.21 -9.73
CA ASN A 241 6.37 -13.15 -9.30
C ASN A 241 6.18 -12.09 -10.40
N LYS A 242 4.96 -11.55 -10.46
CA LYS A 242 4.68 -10.37 -11.29
C LYS A 242 5.16 -9.14 -10.54
N LEU A 243 5.89 -8.29 -11.23
CA LEU A 243 6.41 -7.03 -10.72
C LEU A 243 5.73 -5.86 -11.45
N GLY A 244 5.83 -4.66 -10.88
CA GLY A 244 5.45 -3.40 -11.54
C GLY A 244 6.57 -2.89 -12.44
N VAL A 245 6.25 -1.96 -13.35
CA VAL A 245 7.24 -1.30 -14.21
C VAL A 245 7.94 -0.17 -13.45
N TYR A 246 9.19 0.09 -13.83
CA TYR A 246 9.95 1.24 -13.33
C TYR A 246 9.67 2.51 -14.13
N ARG A 247 9.65 2.42 -15.47
CA ARG A 247 9.35 3.53 -16.37
C ARG A 247 8.27 3.14 -17.37
N LEU A 248 7.30 4.04 -17.55
CA LEU A 248 6.25 3.95 -18.57
C LEU A 248 6.16 5.28 -19.29
N GLN A 249 6.27 5.29 -20.62
CA GLN A 249 6.20 6.48 -21.45
C GLN A 249 5.17 6.27 -22.57
N LEU A 250 4.37 7.30 -22.82
CA LEU A 250 3.46 7.37 -23.96
C LEU A 250 3.81 8.61 -24.79
N ARG A 251 4.07 8.41 -26.08
CA ARG A 251 4.23 9.47 -27.08
C ARG A 251 3.09 9.41 -28.10
N VAL A 252 2.70 10.57 -28.59
CA VAL A 252 1.67 10.74 -29.62
C VAL A 252 2.23 11.67 -30.68
N ASN A 253 2.36 11.23 -31.93
CA ASN A 253 2.98 11.98 -33.03
C ASN A 253 4.33 12.58 -32.58
N ASP A 254 5.22 11.74 -32.03
CA ASP A 254 6.54 12.08 -31.48
C ASP A 254 6.56 13.04 -30.27
N ARG A 255 5.43 13.46 -29.75
CA ARG A 255 5.35 14.30 -28.54
C ARG A 255 5.06 13.44 -27.31
N GLU A 256 5.80 13.64 -26.24
CA GLU A 256 5.53 12.97 -24.98
C GLU A 256 4.23 13.50 -24.37
N ARG A 257 3.31 12.59 -24.03
CA ARG A 257 2.04 12.89 -23.36
C ARG A 257 1.99 12.45 -21.92
N PHE A 258 2.72 11.39 -21.62
CA PHE A 258 2.79 10.81 -20.28
C PHE A 258 4.15 10.15 -20.06
N ARG A 259 4.71 10.37 -18.89
CA ARG A 259 5.84 9.61 -18.37
C ARG A 259 5.63 9.34 -16.89
N LEU A 260 5.85 8.10 -16.49
CA LEU A 260 5.99 7.67 -15.11
C LEU A 260 7.42 7.16 -14.91
N THR A 261 8.10 7.60 -13.85
CA THR A 261 9.38 7.05 -13.38
C THR A 261 9.32 6.85 -11.88
N VAL A 262 9.59 5.63 -11.41
CA VAL A 262 9.34 5.22 -10.02
C VAL A 262 10.65 5.22 -9.22
N ASP A 263 11.20 6.42 -8.96
CA ASP A 263 12.41 6.62 -8.15
C ASP A 263 12.11 6.85 -6.67
N SER A 264 10.98 7.48 -6.40
CA SER A 264 10.55 7.83 -5.05
C SER A 264 9.03 7.88 -4.95
N ALA A 265 8.51 7.80 -3.73
CA ALA A 265 7.08 7.95 -3.45
C ALA A 265 6.85 8.65 -2.11
N ALA A 266 5.76 9.40 -2.03
CA ALA A 266 5.31 10.06 -0.81
C ALA A 266 4.07 9.34 -0.25
N PHE A 267 4.00 9.16 1.07
CA PHE A 267 2.89 8.43 1.70
C PHE A 267 1.55 9.16 1.59
N ASP A 268 1.55 10.48 1.58
CA ASP A 268 0.35 11.31 1.42
C ASP A 268 -0.28 11.19 0.01
N GLN A 269 0.49 10.70 -0.96
CA GLN A 269 0.04 10.45 -2.33
C GLN A 269 -0.56 9.04 -2.54
N GLY A 270 -0.63 8.21 -1.50
CA GLY A 270 -1.13 6.84 -1.59
C GLY A 270 -2.53 6.74 -2.21
N ASN A 271 -3.40 7.71 -1.98
CA ASN A 271 -4.75 7.74 -2.56
C ASN A 271 -4.76 7.90 -4.09
N LEU A 272 -3.70 8.47 -4.69
CA LEU A 272 -3.58 8.65 -6.14
C LEU A 272 -3.44 7.32 -6.91
N ILE A 273 -3.18 6.21 -6.22
CA ILE A 273 -3.05 4.90 -6.85
C ILE A 273 -4.27 4.53 -7.69
N ASN A 274 -5.49 4.86 -7.23
CA ASN A 274 -6.72 4.57 -7.96
C ASN A 274 -6.98 5.56 -9.12
N GLY A 275 -6.20 6.61 -9.22
CA GLY A 275 -6.15 7.48 -10.40
C GLY A 275 -5.22 6.94 -11.48
N LEU A 276 -4.06 6.39 -11.07
CA LEU A 276 -3.09 5.76 -11.97
C LEU A 276 -3.52 4.35 -12.39
N LYS A 277 -4.08 3.57 -11.47
CA LYS A 277 -4.57 2.22 -11.71
C LYS A 277 -6.06 2.22 -12.01
N ASP A 278 -6.50 1.47 -13.02
CA ASP A 278 -7.93 1.23 -13.22
C ASP A 278 -8.47 0.33 -12.10
N PHE A 279 -9.27 0.94 -11.21
CA PHE A 279 -9.83 0.26 -10.04
C PHE A 279 -10.75 -0.89 -10.42
N ARG A 280 -11.63 -0.71 -11.44
CA ARG A 280 -12.60 -1.72 -11.84
C ARG A 280 -11.92 -2.92 -12.50
N LEU A 281 -11.00 -2.68 -13.44
CA LEU A 281 -10.26 -3.77 -14.09
C LEU A 281 -9.40 -4.54 -13.07
N TYR A 282 -8.82 -3.86 -12.09
CA TYR A 282 -8.08 -4.52 -11.01
C TYR A 282 -9.00 -5.37 -10.13
N ARG A 283 -10.16 -4.84 -9.72
CA ARG A 283 -11.13 -5.56 -8.88
C ARG A 283 -11.70 -6.78 -9.59
N ASP A 284 -12.15 -6.61 -10.83
CA ASP A 284 -12.96 -7.60 -11.54
C ASP A 284 -12.12 -8.63 -12.29
N ARG A 285 -10.96 -8.22 -12.82
CA ARG A 285 -10.10 -9.06 -13.68
C ARG A 285 -8.72 -9.34 -13.12
N ARG A 286 -8.34 -8.70 -12.02
CA ARG A 286 -6.97 -8.73 -11.48
C ARG A 286 -5.93 -8.23 -12.49
N GLU A 287 -6.34 -7.33 -13.38
CA GLU A 287 -5.47 -6.66 -14.33
C GLU A 287 -5.01 -5.31 -13.79
N THR A 288 -3.71 -5.14 -13.59
CA THR A 288 -3.12 -3.85 -13.20
C THR A 288 -2.93 -3.00 -14.46
N VAL A 289 -3.96 -2.21 -14.78
CA VAL A 289 -3.95 -1.33 -15.95
C VAL A 289 -3.49 0.06 -15.52
N TYR A 290 -2.35 0.51 -16.04
CA TYR A 290 -1.84 1.86 -15.84
C TYR A 290 -2.57 2.83 -16.75
N ARG A 291 -3.25 3.82 -16.19
CA ARG A 291 -3.88 4.91 -16.93
C ARG A 291 -2.84 5.99 -17.22
N CYS A 292 -2.56 6.26 -18.49
CA CYS A 292 -1.62 7.31 -18.90
C CYS A 292 -2.29 8.68 -19.01
N PHE A 293 -3.42 8.90 -18.36
CA PHE A 293 -4.21 10.13 -18.42
C PHE A 293 -4.95 10.41 -17.11
N GLY A 294 -5.28 11.68 -16.91
CA GLY A 294 -5.98 12.18 -15.72
C GLY A 294 -5.22 13.33 -15.06
N ARG A 295 -5.82 14.52 -15.01
CA ARG A 295 -5.16 15.74 -14.48
C ARG A 295 -4.62 15.58 -13.05
N HIS A 296 -5.29 14.79 -12.23
CA HIS A 296 -4.86 14.50 -10.85
C HIS A 296 -3.49 13.81 -10.78
N LEU A 297 -3.06 13.12 -11.85
CA LEU A 297 -1.75 12.46 -11.90
C LEU A 297 -0.58 13.43 -11.94
N SER A 298 -0.79 14.71 -12.30
CA SER A 298 0.25 15.73 -12.31
C SER A 298 0.83 16.02 -10.91
N SER A 299 0.08 15.68 -9.85
CA SER A 299 0.55 15.79 -8.47
C SER A 299 1.25 14.53 -7.96
N LEU A 300 1.25 13.43 -8.72
CA LEU A 300 1.94 12.20 -8.33
C LEU A 300 3.44 12.32 -8.62
N MET A 301 4.25 12.07 -7.59
CA MET A 301 5.70 12.05 -7.72
C MET A 301 6.15 11.07 -8.82
N GLY A 302 7.09 11.50 -9.67
CA GLY A 302 7.57 10.69 -10.80
C GLY A 302 6.69 10.71 -12.05
N VAL A 303 5.52 11.39 -12.04
CA VAL A 303 4.66 11.55 -13.22
C VAL A 303 4.89 12.90 -13.90
N GLN A 304 5.12 12.85 -15.20
CA GLN A 304 5.10 14.00 -16.11
C GLN A 304 3.92 13.84 -17.07
N LEU A 305 3.14 14.89 -17.25
CA LEU A 305 1.86 14.82 -17.94
C LEU A 305 1.63 16.07 -18.79
N GLU A 306 1.48 15.92 -20.10
CA GLU A 306 1.14 17.00 -21.02
C GLU A 306 -0.35 16.88 -21.40
N GLU A 307 -1.11 17.99 -21.40
CA GLU A 307 -2.55 18.06 -21.71
C GLU A 307 -3.41 17.04 -20.94
N GLY A 308 -3.00 16.70 -19.70
CA GLY A 308 -3.68 15.69 -18.90
C GLY A 308 -3.55 14.27 -19.43
N GLY A 309 -2.57 13.97 -20.32
CA GLY A 309 -2.32 12.66 -20.93
C GLY A 309 -3.41 12.20 -21.90
N SER A 310 -4.39 13.04 -22.17
CA SER A 310 -5.50 12.72 -23.08
C SER A 310 -5.19 13.14 -24.52
N ILE A 311 -5.84 12.50 -25.48
CA ILE A 311 -5.70 12.72 -26.92
C ILE A 311 -7.03 13.16 -27.47
N LEU A 312 -7.06 14.27 -28.22
CA LEU A 312 -8.23 14.66 -28.98
C LEU A 312 -8.09 14.05 -30.39
N LEU A 313 -8.90 13.05 -30.70
CA LEU A 313 -8.93 12.37 -32.00
C LEU A 313 -10.02 12.98 -32.87
N GLN A 314 -9.64 13.66 -33.96
CA GLN A 314 -10.60 14.27 -34.91
C GLN A 314 -11.10 13.25 -35.92
N GLN A 315 -12.25 13.50 -36.52
CA GLN A 315 -12.79 12.64 -37.56
C GLN A 315 -11.87 12.65 -38.80
N GLY A 316 -11.48 11.46 -39.26
CA GLY A 316 -10.56 11.26 -40.39
C GLY A 316 -9.08 11.41 -40.01
N GLU A 317 -8.74 11.91 -38.84
CA GLU A 317 -7.37 12.04 -38.38
C GLU A 317 -6.81 10.67 -37.98
N THR A 318 -5.56 10.43 -38.32
CA THR A 318 -4.78 9.27 -37.82
C THR A 318 -3.63 9.78 -36.95
N VAL A 319 -3.53 9.27 -35.74
CA VAL A 319 -2.45 9.56 -34.79
C VAL A 319 -1.58 8.32 -34.63
N GLU A 320 -0.27 8.54 -34.52
CA GLU A 320 0.72 7.51 -34.21
C GLU A 320 1.04 7.53 -32.72
N LEU A 321 1.05 6.35 -32.13
CA LEU A 321 1.32 6.19 -30.70
C LEU A 321 2.48 5.22 -30.50
N GLU A 322 3.39 5.62 -29.62
CA GLU A 322 4.50 4.82 -29.15
C GLU A 322 4.43 4.70 -27.63
N VAL A 323 4.54 3.48 -27.14
CA VAL A 323 4.63 3.17 -25.71
C VAL A 323 5.96 2.49 -25.44
N THR A 324 6.70 2.99 -24.46
CA THR A 324 7.90 2.33 -23.92
C THR A 324 7.66 1.97 -22.47
N ALA A 325 7.82 0.69 -22.14
CA ALA A 325 7.79 0.18 -20.76
C ALA A 325 9.17 -0.38 -20.42
N ALA A 326 9.75 0.06 -19.30
CA ALA A 326 11.08 -0.36 -18.88
C ALA A 326 11.12 -0.77 -17.41
N ASP A 327 12.03 -1.69 -17.08
CA ASP A 327 12.50 -1.92 -15.72
C ASP A 327 13.62 -0.95 -15.33
N ILE A 328 14.11 -1.06 -14.10
CA ILE A 328 15.20 -0.21 -13.60
C ILE A 328 16.57 -0.58 -14.18
N TYR A 329 16.73 -1.77 -14.77
CA TYR A 329 17.98 -2.28 -15.33
C TYR A 329 18.14 -1.92 -16.80
N GLY A 330 17.13 -1.25 -17.40
CA GLY A 330 17.15 -0.80 -18.79
C GLY A 330 16.60 -1.84 -19.78
N ASN A 331 15.98 -2.92 -19.30
CA ASN A 331 15.26 -3.82 -20.20
C ASN A 331 13.95 -3.17 -20.62
N GLU A 332 13.74 -2.97 -21.93
CA GLU A 332 12.61 -2.21 -22.48
C GLU A 332 11.76 -3.03 -23.42
N THR A 333 10.46 -2.75 -23.44
CA THR A 333 9.50 -3.23 -24.44
C THR A 333 8.81 -2.04 -25.10
N GLN A 334 8.74 -2.05 -26.42
CA GLN A 334 8.12 -1.02 -27.23
C GLN A 334 6.85 -1.53 -27.90
N LEU A 335 5.80 -0.68 -27.92
CA LEU A 335 4.55 -0.92 -28.60
C LEU A 335 4.21 0.27 -29.50
N ASN A 336 4.10 0.03 -30.80
CA ASN A 336 3.72 1.03 -31.79
C ASN A 336 2.34 0.68 -32.36
N PHE A 337 1.47 1.68 -32.51
CA PHE A 337 0.13 1.50 -33.07
C PHE A 337 -0.45 2.81 -33.61
N GLN A 338 -1.49 2.70 -34.44
CA GLN A 338 -2.19 3.84 -35.04
C GLN A 338 -3.67 3.81 -34.67
N LEU A 339 -4.22 5.00 -34.38
CA LEU A 339 -5.65 5.19 -34.13
C LEU A 339 -6.20 6.20 -35.14
N THR A 340 -7.35 5.87 -35.76
CA THR A 340 -8.02 6.76 -36.70
C THR A 340 -9.37 7.17 -36.14
N GLY A 341 -9.68 8.47 -36.17
CA GLY A 341 -10.98 9.03 -35.78
C GLY A 341 -12.08 8.72 -36.81
N GLY A 342 -13.12 8.09 -36.36
CA GLY A 342 -14.33 7.86 -37.14
C GLY A 342 -15.41 8.91 -36.86
N VAL A 343 -16.67 8.57 -37.09
CA VAL A 343 -17.80 9.43 -36.76
C VAL A 343 -17.93 9.57 -35.24
N ALA A 344 -18.13 10.80 -34.77
CA ALA A 344 -18.35 11.08 -33.36
C ALA A 344 -19.59 10.35 -32.82
N LYS A 345 -19.51 9.80 -31.63
CA LYS A 345 -20.65 9.21 -30.94
C LYS A 345 -21.47 10.29 -30.25
N ARG A 346 -22.80 10.09 -30.28
CA ARG A 346 -23.69 10.93 -29.46
C ARG A 346 -23.38 10.74 -28.00
N GLU A 347 -23.16 11.82 -27.29
CA GLU A 347 -22.86 11.77 -25.87
C GLU A 347 -24.08 11.41 -25.00
N LYS A 348 -23.83 10.80 -23.85
CA LYS A 348 -24.88 10.49 -22.89
C LYS A 348 -25.36 11.79 -22.23
N ALA A 349 -26.62 12.15 -22.43
CA ALA A 349 -27.25 13.22 -21.65
C ALA A 349 -27.60 12.72 -20.24
N GLY A 350 -27.71 13.64 -19.28
CA GLY A 350 -28.15 13.34 -17.91
C GLY A 350 -27.31 14.02 -16.83
N PRO A 351 -27.78 13.96 -15.60
CA PRO A 351 -27.06 14.57 -14.48
C PRO A 351 -25.68 13.94 -14.30
N VAL A 352 -24.73 14.72 -13.78
CA VAL A 352 -23.35 14.30 -13.53
C VAL A 352 -22.81 14.94 -12.25
N LEU A 353 -22.04 14.18 -11.48
CA LEU A 353 -21.17 14.71 -10.46
C LEU A 353 -19.85 15.08 -11.14
N THR A 354 -19.63 16.36 -11.35
CA THR A 354 -18.46 16.86 -12.06
C THR A 354 -17.24 16.82 -11.17
N ALA A 355 -16.16 16.18 -11.63
CA ALA A 355 -14.88 16.20 -10.92
C ALA A 355 -14.34 17.63 -10.82
N GLY A 356 -13.75 17.98 -9.70
CA GLY A 356 -13.26 19.32 -9.40
C GLY A 356 -14.31 20.25 -8.81
N GLN A 357 -15.51 19.74 -8.48
CA GLN A 357 -16.57 20.49 -7.79
C GLN A 357 -17.05 19.74 -6.54
N PRO A 358 -17.49 20.46 -5.49
CA PRO A 358 -18.12 19.83 -4.34
C PRO A 358 -19.53 19.37 -4.68
N HIS A 359 -19.94 18.24 -4.10
CA HIS A 359 -21.29 17.69 -4.28
C HIS A 359 -21.88 17.22 -2.96
N TRP A 360 -23.19 17.22 -2.89
CA TRP A 360 -23.92 16.72 -1.74
C TRP A 360 -25.06 15.80 -2.18
N LEU A 361 -24.87 14.50 -1.98
CA LEU A 361 -25.91 13.50 -2.25
C LEU A 361 -26.76 13.32 -1.00
N LYS A 362 -28.09 13.30 -1.14
CA LYS A 362 -29.03 13.13 -0.03
C LYS A 362 -30.16 12.18 -0.41
N ALA A 363 -30.51 11.28 0.51
CA ALA A 363 -31.73 10.48 0.41
C ALA A 363 -32.22 10.13 1.81
N ARG A 364 -33.43 10.56 2.16
CA ARG A 364 -34.01 10.42 3.52
C ARG A 364 -33.06 10.98 4.59
N SER A 365 -32.68 10.17 5.59
CA SER A 365 -31.76 10.53 6.67
C SER A 365 -30.28 10.49 6.26
N TYR A 366 -29.95 9.92 5.09
CA TYR A 366 -28.56 9.78 4.61
C TYR A 366 -28.11 11.00 3.84
N SER A 367 -26.84 11.35 4.02
CA SER A 367 -26.14 12.33 3.19
C SER A 367 -24.68 11.93 2.99
N LEU A 368 -24.15 12.26 1.79
CA LEU A 368 -22.73 12.10 1.46
C LEU A 368 -22.20 13.43 0.94
N GLN A 369 -21.19 13.98 1.59
CA GLN A 369 -20.51 15.22 1.21
C GLN A 369 -19.21 14.89 0.48
N LEU A 370 -19.13 15.28 -0.79
CA LEU A 370 -17.96 15.18 -1.63
C LEU A 370 -17.29 16.57 -1.71
N GLY A 371 -16.02 16.67 -1.37
CA GLY A 371 -15.24 17.89 -1.59
C GLY A 371 -14.81 18.02 -3.06
N GLU A 372 -14.23 19.16 -3.44
CA GLU A 372 -13.74 19.43 -4.80
C GLU A 372 -12.77 18.35 -5.33
N LYS A 373 -11.91 17.83 -4.46
CA LYS A 373 -10.93 16.79 -4.82
C LYS A 373 -11.41 15.36 -4.54
N SER A 374 -12.71 15.13 -4.35
CA SER A 374 -13.19 13.79 -4.03
C SER A 374 -13.21 12.85 -5.24
N LEU A 375 -13.43 13.34 -6.44
CA LEU A 375 -13.60 12.52 -7.64
C LEU A 375 -12.36 12.56 -8.54
N PHE A 376 -11.93 11.40 -9.05
CA PHE A 376 -10.89 11.29 -10.09
C PHE A 376 -11.39 11.72 -11.48
N HIS A 377 -12.65 11.46 -11.77
CA HIS A 377 -13.36 11.81 -13.01
C HIS A 377 -14.84 12.00 -12.68
N SER A 378 -15.58 12.59 -13.61
CA SER A 378 -17.01 12.78 -13.44
C SER A 378 -17.75 11.45 -13.48
N VAL A 379 -18.80 11.31 -12.65
CA VAL A 379 -19.59 10.08 -12.52
C VAL A 379 -21.09 10.38 -12.56
N ASP A 380 -21.90 9.41 -12.98
CA ASP A 380 -23.34 9.54 -12.92
C ASP A 380 -23.81 9.49 -11.46
N PRO A 381 -24.59 10.46 -10.99
CA PRO A 381 -25.12 10.44 -9.65
C PRO A 381 -26.18 9.36 -9.46
N LEU A 382 -26.13 8.74 -8.28
CA LEU A 382 -27.22 7.93 -7.78
C LEU A 382 -27.47 8.35 -6.32
N GLN A 383 -28.69 8.73 -6.00
CA GLN A 383 -29.05 9.14 -4.62
C GLN A 383 -30.45 8.62 -4.32
N GLN A 384 -30.48 7.35 -3.97
CA GLN A 384 -31.73 6.65 -3.67
C GLN A 384 -31.59 5.71 -2.48
N ILE A 385 -32.72 5.39 -1.88
CA ILE A 385 -32.82 4.30 -0.89
C ILE A 385 -33.44 3.11 -1.62
N ASP A 386 -32.80 1.94 -1.53
CA ASP A 386 -33.37 0.71 -2.08
C ASP A 386 -34.44 0.10 -1.16
N SER A 387 -35.05 -1.00 -1.59
CA SER A 387 -36.09 -1.72 -0.83
C SER A 387 -35.59 -2.26 0.50
N ALA A 388 -34.28 -2.46 0.68
CA ALA A 388 -33.65 -2.90 1.92
C ALA A 388 -33.24 -1.74 2.84
N GLY A 389 -33.56 -0.48 2.48
CA GLY A 389 -33.24 0.71 3.26
C GLY A 389 -31.79 1.18 3.13
N CYS A 390 -31.05 0.70 2.14
CA CYS A 390 -29.66 1.09 1.93
C CYS A 390 -29.57 2.34 1.04
N PHE A 391 -28.65 3.25 1.42
CA PHE A 391 -28.32 4.43 0.63
C PHE A 391 -27.36 4.07 -0.50
N ILE A 392 -27.76 4.30 -1.75
CA ILE A 392 -26.95 4.00 -2.93
C ILE A 392 -26.47 5.34 -3.52
N THR A 393 -25.19 5.48 -3.67
CA THR A 393 -24.50 6.69 -4.19
C THR A 393 -23.88 6.49 -5.56
N SER A 394 -23.76 5.24 -6.01
CA SER A 394 -23.34 4.84 -7.36
C SER A 394 -23.85 3.44 -7.67
N TYR A 395 -24.07 3.11 -8.95
CA TYR A 395 -24.42 1.76 -9.41
C TYR A 395 -23.29 0.76 -9.21
N GLU A 396 -22.05 1.23 -9.36
CA GLU A 396 -20.83 0.44 -9.15
C GLU A 396 -19.94 1.16 -8.14
N GLU A 397 -19.07 0.41 -7.48
CA GLU A 397 -18.08 1.00 -6.58
C GLU A 397 -17.11 1.88 -7.37
N GLU A 398 -17.01 3.16 -6.98
CA GLU A 398 -16.07 4.13 -7.52
C GLU A 398 -15.11 4.62 -6.44
N PRO A 399 -13.81 4.56 -6.67
CA PRO A 399 -12.84 5.07 -5.72
C PRO A 399 -12.89 6.60 -5.65
N LEU A 400 -12.70 7.11 -4.45
CA LEU A 400 -12.56 8.54 -4.20
C LEU A 400 -11.09 8.91 -4.04
N TYR A 401 -10.69 10.04 -4.62
CA TYR A 401 -9.36 10.61 -4.40
C TYR A 401 -9.23 11.13 -2.97
N GLN A 402 -10.21 11.92 -2.52
CA GLN A 402 -10.34 12.31 -1.12
C GLN A 402 -11.59 11.69 -0.51
N LYS A 403 -11.46 11.24 0.73
CA LYS A 403 -12.58 10.65 1.48
C LYS A 403 -13.74 11.63 1.57
N ALA A 404 -14.94 11.09 1.42
CA ALA A 404 -16.19 11.80 1.60
C ALA A 404 -16.79 11.54 2.98
N ARG A 405 -17.50 12.52 3.55
CA ARG A 405 -18.22 12.35 4.82
C ARG A 405 -19.60 11.78 4.55
N LEU A 406 -19.79 10.51 4.93
CA LEU A 406 -21.10 9.86 5.00
C LEU A 406 -21.72 10.17 6.36
N HIS A 407 -22.95 10.68 6.38
CA HIS A 407 -23.69 10.99 7.61
C HIS A 407 -25.10 10.41 7.53
N VAL A 408 -25.61 9.91 8.66
CA VAL A 408 -26.98 9.42 8.81
C VAL A 408 -27.60 10.11 10.02
N ALA A 409 -28.60 10.94 9.77
CA ALA A 409 -29.31 11.67 10.80
C ALA A 409 -30.26 10.74 11.57
N GLY A 410 -30.31 10.87 12.89
CA GLY A 410 -31.21 10.12 13.76
C GLY A 410 -30.63 9.86 15.14
N ASN A 411 -31.46 9.31 16.00
CA ASN A 411 -31.04 8.85 17.32
C ASN A 411 -30.79 7.34 17.25
N PHE A 412 -29.56 6.91 17.51
CA PHE A 412 -29.10 5.53 17.35
C PHE A 412 -28.55 5.00 18.69
N GLY A 413 -28.88 3.75 19.01
CA GLY A 413 -28.29 3.03 20.15
C GLY A 413 -26.75 2.94 20.02
N GLU A 414 -26.05 2.79 21.14
CA GLU A 414 -24.59 2.82 21.23
C GLU A 414 -23.91 1.76 20.32
N LYS A 415 -24.57 0.64 20.10
CA LYS A 415 -24.05 -0.49 19.29
C LYS A 415 -24.36 -0.42 17.81
N VAL A 416 -25.04 0.65 17.35
CA VAL A 416 -25.33 0.86 15.93
C VAL A 416 -24.15 1.53 15.24
N ILE A 417 -23.73 0.98 14.10
CA ILE A 417 -22.62 1.46 13.28
C ILE A 417 -23.02 1.59 11.82
N LEU A 418 -22.29 2.42 11.11
CA LEU A 418 -22.35 2.52 9.64
C LEU A 418 -21.67 1.33 8.99
N CYS A 419 -22.24 0.87 7.88
CA CYS A 419 -21.74 -0.25 7.10
C CYS A 419 -21.74 0.07 5.62
N ARG A 420 -20.74 -0.46 4.92
CA ARG A 420 -20.75 -0.58 3.47
C ARG A 420 -21.28 -1.95 3.08
N ILE A 421 -22.05 -2.01 2.02
CA ILE A 421 -22.43 -3.27 1.38
C ILE A 421 -21.56 -3.44 0.14
N SER A 422 -20.70 -4.46 0.13
CA SER A 422 -19.86 -4.76 -1.03
C SER A 422 -20.70 -5.30 -2.19
N ASP A 423 -20.13 -5.31 -3.42
CA ASP A 423 -20.79 -5.88 -4.61
C ASP A 423 -21.23 -7.35 -4.43
N LYS A 424 -20.58 -8.07 -3.50
CA LYS A 424 -20.94 -9.45 -3.12
C LYS A 424 -22.03 -9.53 -2.04
N GLY A 425 -22.64 -8.40 -1.67
CA GLY A 425 -23.66 -8.32 -0.64
C GLY A 425 -23.16 -8.44 0.81
N LYS A 426 -21.84 -8.49 1.02
CA LYS A 426 -21.27 -8.56 2.37
C LYS A 426 -21.35 -7.20 3.07
N ARG A 427 -21.82 -7.20 4.32
CA ARG A 427 -21.75 -6.03 5.22
C ARG A 427 -20.33 -5.88 5.74
N GLU A 428 -19.78 -4.69 5.62
CA GLU A 428 -18.46 -4.31 6.12
C GLU A 428 -18.62 -3.13 7.07
N ALA A 429 -18.29 -3.33 8.32
CA ALA A 429 -18.37 -2.29 9.36
C ALA A 429 -17.42 -1.14 9.04
N LEU A 430 -17.90 0.09 9.15
CA LEU A 430 -17.11 1.30 9.00
C LEU A 430 -16.70 1.84 10.38
N VAL A 431 -15.55 2.52 10.43
CA VAL A 431 -15.18 3.30 11.61
C VAL A 431 -16.20 4.41 11.77
N THR A 432 -17.12 4.22 12.71
CA THR A 432 -18.27 5.08 12.93
C THR A 432 -18.00 6.05 14.07
N GLN A 433 -18.29 7.31 13.83
CA GLN A 433 -18.26 8.39 14.83
C GLN A 433 -19.68 8.91 15.05
N ARG A 434 -19.89 9.64 16.15
CA ARG A 434 -21.18 10.18 16.56
C ARG A 434 -21.06 11.68 16.73
N ASP A 435 -22.12 12.40 16.34
CA ASP A 435 -22.32 13.81 16.67
C ASP A 435 -23.75 14.03 17.19
N SER A 436 -24.13 15.25 17.48
CA SER A 436 -25.48 15.61 17.97
C SER A 436 -26.60 15.31 16.98
N ALA A 437 -26.27 15.12 15.68
CA ALA A 437 -27.24 14.90 14.62
C ALA A 437 -27.35 13.43 14.20
N GLY A 438 -26.39 12.55 14.58
CA GLY A 438 -26.45 11.14 14.21
C GLY A 438 -25.08 10.44 14.14
N LEU A 439 -24.94 9.57 13.14
CA LEU A 439 -23.74 8.79 12.89
C LEU A 439 -23.02 9.32 11.65
N TYR A 440 -21.67 9.31 11.65
CA TYR A 440 -20.90 9.62 10.46
C TYR A 440 -19.64 8.77 10.33
N SER A 441 -19.14 8.67 9.09
CA SER A 441 -17.90 7.99 8.73
C SER A 441 -17.26 8.68 7.54
N PHE A 442 -15.94 8.55 7.39
CA PHE A 442 -15.23 8.98 6.18
C PHE A 442 -15.01 7.78 5.26
N VAL A 443 -15.62 7.84 4.08
CA VAL A 443 -15.61 6.75 3.09
C VAL A 443 -14.70 7.08 1.91
N SER A 444 -14.07 6.05 1.35
CA SER A 444 -13.13 6.14 0.21
C SER A 444 -13.70 5.61 -1.10
N LEU A 445 -14.97 5.22 -1.11
CA LEU A 445 -15.67 4.70 -2.29
C LEU A 445 -17.05 5.36 -2.40
N LEU A 446 -17.59 5.53 -3.60
CA LEU A 446 -19.02 5.57 -3.83
C LEU A 446 -19.53 4.13 -3.89
N GLY A 447 -20.78 3.91 -3.51
CA GLY A 447 -21.37 2.57 -3.48
C GLY A 447 -22.62 2.52 -2.61
N LYS A 448 -22.80 1.44 -1.87
CA LYS A 448 -24.00 1.16 -1.08
C LYS A 448 -23.71 1.15 0.42
N TYR A 449 -24.53 1.86 1.19
CA TYR A 449 -24.34 2.08 2.63
C TYR A 449 -25.62 1.82 3.43
N THR A 450 -25.47 1.37 4.67
CA THR A 450 -26.57 1.17 5.60
C THR A 450 -26.08 1.34 7.05
N VAL A 451 -26.98 1.24 8.00
CA VAL A 451 -26.68 1.07 9.42
C VAL A 451 -26.96 -0.35 9.86
N ALA A 452 -26.25 -0.83 10.87
CA ALA A 452 -26.51 -2.11 11.48
C ALA A 452 -26.13 -2.08 12.96
N GLU A 453 -26.78 -2.89 13.76
CA GLU A 453 -26.46 -3.06 15.17
C GLU A 453 -25.58 -4.29 15.38
N ASP A 454 -24.54 -4.17 16.21
CA ASP A 454 -23.70 -5.27 16.64
C ASP A 454 -23.91 -5.57 18.12
N THR A 455 -24.66 -6.60 18.40
CA THR A 455 -24.96 -7.07 19.77
C THR A 455 -24.15 -8.30 20.16
N CYS A 456 -23.36 -8.86 19.24
CA CYS A 456 -22.63 -10.10 19.46
C CYS A 456 -21.26 -9.82 20.07
N PRO A 457 -20.95 -10.32 21.28
CA PRO A 457 -19.62 -10.14 21.84
C PRO A 457 -18.57 -11.01 21.14
N PRO A 458 -17.29 -10.61 21.19
CA PRO A 458 -16.19 -11.40 20.64
C PRO A 458 -16.11 -12.81 21.23
N VAL A 459 -15.63 -13.76 20.44
CA VAL A 459 -15.43 -15.15 20.86
C VAL A 459 -13.97 -15.37 21.27
N ILE A 460 -13.74 -16.05 22.40
CA ILE A 460 -12.43 -16.47 22.90
C ILE A 460 -12.39 -18.00 22.99
N GLU A 461 -11.58 -18.64 22.16
CA GLU A 461 -11.34 -20.08 22.15
C GLU A 461 -9.95 -20.38 22.70
N TYR A 462 -9.85 -21.28 23.71
CA TYR A 462 -8.54 -21.75 24.20
C TYR A 462 -8.06 -22.90 23.33
N LEU A 463 -6.86 -22.75 22.74
CA LEU A 463 -6.26 -23.72 21.82
C LEU A 463 -5.27 -24.68 22.51
N GLY A 464 -4.93 -24.42 23.78
CA GLY A 464 -3.95 -25.23 24.50
C GLY A 464 -2.56 -24.58 24.62
N VAL A 465 -1.61 -25.39 25.06
CA VAL A 465 -0.18 -25.04 25.10
C VAL A 465 0.51 -25.67 23.91
N ILE A 466 0.94 -24.86 22.97
CA ILE A 466 1.57 -25.28 21.72
C ILE A 466 2.93 -24.61 21.62
N GLU A 467 4.00 -25.40 21.43
CA GLU A 467 5.39 -24.90 21.31
C GLU A 467 5.82 -24.00 22.48
N GLY A 468 5.44 -24.37 23.72
CA GLY A 468 5.78 -23.60 24.93
C GLY A 468 5.01 -22.27 25.10
N ARG A 469 3.99 -22.02 24.26
CA ARG A 469 3.13 -20.84 24.32
C ARG A 469 1.68 -21.23 24.61
N ILE A 470 1.03 -20.46 25.45
CA ILE A 470 -0.41 -20.55 25.70
C ILE A 470 -1.09 -19.81 24.56
N LYS A 471 -1.97 -20.48 23.80
CA LYS A 471 -2.61 -19.91 22.62
C LYS A 471 -4.13 -19.82 22.80
N PHE A 472 -4.68 -18.68 22.36
CA PHE A 472 -6.12 -18.44 22.24
C PHE A 472 -6.41 -17.96 20.82
N LYS A 473 -7.56 -18.32 20.29
CA LYS A 473 -8.11 -17.70 19.09
C LYS A 473 -9.17 -16.70 19.52
N ILE A 474 -9.06 -15.48 19.00
CA ILE A 474 -10.06 -14.42 19.25
C ILE A 474 -10.62 -13.96 17.93
N GLN A 475 -11.93 -13.78 17.86
CA GLN A 475 -12.59 -13.26 16.67
C GLN A 475 -13.86 -12.52 17.03
N ASP A 476 -14.20 -11.58 16.20
CA ASP A 476 -15.46 -10.90 16.15
C ASP A 476 -16.03 -11.01 14.73
N GLU A 477 -17.35 -11.17 14.61
CA GLU A 477 -17.96 -11.47 13.31
C GLU A 477 -18.33 -10.21 12.53
N PHE A 478 -18.45 -9.05 13.21
CA PHE A 478 -19.00 -7.88 12.55
C PHE A 478 -18.19 -6.60 12.76
N SER A 479 -18.22 -5.99 13.94
CA SER A 479 -17.53 -4.70 14.17
C SER A 479 -16.01 -4.84 14.22
N GLY A 480 -15.50 -6.02 14.58
CA GLY A 480 -14.10 -6.35 14.72
C GLY A 480 -13.55 -6.05 16.11
N ILE A 481 -12.41 -6.68 16.43
CA ILE A 481 -11.74 -6.51 17.72
C ILE A 481 -11.20 -5.07 17.85
N GLN A 482 -11.57 -4.40 18.97
CA GLN A 482 -11.04 -3.10 19.36
C GLN A 482 -9.79 -3.25 20.22
N SER A 483 -9.87 -4.13 21.24
CA SER A 483 -8.79 -4.30 22.20
C SER A 483 -8.86 -5.67 22.89
N TYR A 484 -7.74 -6.05 23.48
CA TYR A 484 -7.68 -7.18 24.39
C TYR A 484 -6.73 -6.88 25.54
N ARG A 485 -6.96 -7.54 26.68
CA ARG A 485 -6.11 -7.48 27.87
C ARG A 485 -5.95 -8.88 28.45
N GLY A 486 -4.70 -9.30 28.60
CA GLY A 486 -4.35 -10.57 29.25
C GLY A 486 -3.67 -10.32 30.60
N GLU A 487 -4.11 -11.05 31.61
CA GLU A 487 -3.53 -11.01 32.95
C GLU A 487 -3.19 -12.42 33.42
N VAL A 488 -2.12 -12.52 34.18
CA VAL A 488 -1.71 -13.75 34.84
C VAL A 488 -1.48 -13.43 36.33
N ASN A 489 -2.18 -14.16 37.21
CA ASN A 489 -2.14 -13.93 38.67
C ASN A 489 -2.40 -12.46 39.05
N GLY A 490 -3.35 -11.80 38.37
CA GLY A 490 -3.75 -10.42 38.58
C GLY A 490 -2.77 -9.36 38.07
N ARG A 491 -1.71 -9.75 37.34
CA ARG A 491 -0.74 -8.84 36.71
C ARG A 491 -0.84 -8.91 35.21
N TRP A 492 -0.73 -7.75 34.54
CA TRP A 492 -0.68 -7.71 33.08
C TRP A 492 0.42 -8.61 32.55
N CYS A 493 0.12 -9.31 31.46
CA CYS A 493 1.05 -10.22 30.82
C CYS A 493 1.01 -10.00 29.30
N LEU A 494 2.19 -10.08 28.66
CA LEU A 494 2.31 -9.86 27.23
C LEU A 494 1.69 -11.03 26.43
N PHE A 495 0.58 -10.75 25.77
CA PHE A 495 0.00 -11.60 24.74
C PHE A 495 0.28 -10.98 23.36
N GLU A 496 1.03 -11.70 22.54
CA GLU A 496 1.35 -11.31 21.16
C GLU A 496 0.17 -11.69 20.23
N TYR A 497 -0.33 -10.77 19.43
CA TYR A 497 -1.47 -10.99 18.53
C TYR A 497 -1.04 -11.11 17.08
N ASP A 498 -1.45 -12.17 16.41
CA ASP A 498 -1.37 -12.32 14.95
C ASP A 498 -2.75 -12.19 14.34
N ALA A 499 -3.03 -11.07 13.69
CA ALA A 499 -4.33 -10.75 13.11
C ALA A 499 -4.71 -11.69 11.93
N LYS A 500 -3.75 -12.28 11.23
CA LYS A 500 -4.01 -13.20 10.10
C LYS A 500 -4.59 -14.53 10.58
N SER A 501 -3.98 -15.11 11.60
CA SER A 501 -4.44 -16.35 12.23
C SER A 501 -5.50 -16.10 13.29
N LYS A 502 -5.68 -14.84 13.72
CA LYS A 502 -6.53 -14.42 14.85
C LYS A 502 -6.08 -15.05 16.18
N ILE A 503 -4.78 -15.33 16.31
CA ILE A 503 -4.21 -16.01 17.47
C ILE A 503 -3.53 -15.00 18.40
N LEU A 504 -3.91 -15.05 19.68
CA LEU A 504 -3.17 -14.49 20.80
C LEU A 504 -2.27 -15.57 21.39
N SER A 505 -1.00 -15.26 21.63
CA SER A 505 -0.07 -16.20 22.23
C SER A 505 0.77 -15.56 23.33
N CYS A 506 0.91 -16.25 24.46
CA CYS A 506 1.71 -15.84 25.60
C CYS A 506 2.77 -16.89 25.94
N ARG A 507 4.01 -16.45 26.19
CA ARG A 507 5.09 -17.38 26.57
C ARG A 507 4.94 -17.80 28.02
N LYS A 508 5.15 -19.09 28.31
CA LYS A 508 5.16 -19.62 29.68
C LYS A 508 6.29 -19.04 30.55
N SER A 509 7.28 -18.42 29.94
CA SER A 509 8.40 -17.75 30.61
C SER A 509 8.16 -16.28 30.94
N GLU A 510 6.96 -15.75 30.70
CA GLU A 510 6.64 -14.38 31.09
C GLU A 510 6.69 -14.19 32.62
N PRO A 511 7.12 -13.01 33.13
CA PRO A 511 7.40 -12.79 34.57
C PRO A 511 6.19 -12.97 35.50
N ALA A 512 4.97 -12.92 34.97
CA ALA A 512 3.76 -13.09 35.77
C ALA A 512 3.46 -14.57 36.11
N PHE A 513 4.10 -15.53 35.44
CA PHE A 513 3.93 -16.96 35.75
C PHE A 513 4.81 -17.43 36.91
N VAL A 514 4.23 -18.29 37.74
CA VAL A 514 4.93 -19.00 38.82
C VAL A 514 5.07 -20.47 38.44
N ARG A 515 6.30 -20.92 38.23
CA ARG A 515 6.59 -22.32 37.86
C ARG A 515 6.18 -23.31 38.95
N GLY A 516 5.66 -24.47 38.54
CA GLY A 516 5.21 -25.53 39.47
C GLY A 516 3.87 -25.25 40.13
N HIS A 517 3.32 -24.04 39.99
CA HIS A 517 2.05 -23.62 40.60
C HIS A 517 0.91 -23.51 39.58
N LEU A 518 -0.30 -23.51 40.13
CA LEU A 518 -1.51 -23.21 39.34
C LEU A 518 -1.58 -21.70 39.14
N ASN A 519 -1.53 -21.27 37.87
CA ASN A 519 -1.59 -19.86 37.48
C ASN A 519 -3.00 -19.51 36.99
N GLN A 520 -3.54 -18.41 37.46
CA GLN A 520 -4.84 -17.87 37.00
C GLN A 520 -4.61 -16.95 35.80
N ILE A 521 -5.19 -17.28 34.66
CA ILE A 521 -5.12 -16.49 33.44
C ILE A 521 -6.50 -15.88 33.19
N VAL A 522 -6.55 -14.57 33.00
CA VAL A 522 -7.75 -13.84 32.60
C VAL A 522 -7.50 -13.16 31.28
N LEU A 523 -8.32 -13.44 30.29
CA LEU A 523 -8.29 -12.78 28.97
C LEU A 523 -9.60 -12.08 28.72
N LYS A 524 -9.55 -10.77 28.55
CA LYS A 524 -10.68 -9.91 28.22
C LYS A 524 -10.53 -9.39 26.79
N VAL A 525 -11.57 -9.50 25.96
CA VAL A 525 -11.58 -9.03 24.56
C VAL A 525 -12.80 -8.17 24.35
N THR A 526 -12.59 -7.00 23.73
CA THR A 526 -13.66 -6.01 23.47
C THR A 526 -13.69 -5.69 21.98
N ASP A 527 -14.88 -5.64 21.39
CA ASP A 527 -15.11 -5.22 20.02
C ASP A 527 -15.21 -3.68 19.89
N ARG A 528 -15.40 -3.19 18.66
CA ARG A 528 -15.44 -1.74 18.36
C ARG A 528 -16.69 -1.02 18.84
N VAL A 529 -17.73 -1.73 19.27
CA VAL A 529 -18.96 -1.15 19.84
C VAL A 529 -19.11 -1.43 21.34
N GLY A 530 -18.06 -1.99 21.97
CA GLY A 530 -18.00 -2.18 23.43
C GLY A 530 -18.60 -3.49 23.93
N ASN A 531 -18.98 -4.45 23.04
CA ASN A 531 -19.32 -5.78 23.54
C ASN A 531 -18.05 -6.47 24.02
N CYS A 532 -18.13 -7.18 25.14
CA CYS A 532 -16.97 -7.72 25.82
C CYS A 532 -17.17 -9.18 26.23
N THR A 533 -16.12 -9.98 26.03
CA THR A 533 -16.02 -11.36 26.54
C THR A 533 -14.82 -11.48 27.46
N GLU A 534 -15.01 -12.17 28.59
CA GLU A 534 -13.95 -12.54 29.51
C GLU A 534 -13.82 -14.06 29.59
N LYS A 535 -12.59 -14.56 29.50
CA LYS A 535 -12.24 -15.99 29.65
C LYS A 535 -11.27 -16.16 30.82
N LYS A 536 -11.64 -17.02 31.76
CA LYS A 536 -10.77 -17.43 32.88
C LYS A 536 -10.28 -18.85 32.69
N LEU A 537 -9.00 -19.06 32.97
CA LEU A 537 -8.34 -20.38 32.87
C LEU A 537 -7.34 -20.55 34.00
N SER A 538 -7.33 -21.73 34.62
CA SER A 538 -6.32 -22.13 35.59
C SER A 538 -5.40 -23.15 34.94
N LEU A 539 -4.07 -22.86 34.93
CA LEU A 539 -3.10 -23.69 34.26
C LEU A 539 -1.85 -23.89 35.13
N LYS A 540 -1.45 -25.15 35.36
CA LYS A 540 -0.19 -25.49 35.99
C LYS A 540 0.95 -25.39 34.98
N ILE A 541 2.01 -24.63 35.30
CA ILE A 541 3.13 -24.38 34.39
C ILE A 541 4.45 -24.88 35.00
#